data_2bb0fe10b1ea36bcf0cd26edfb655c43
#
_entry.id   2bb0fe10b1ea36bcf0cd26edfb655c43
#
_cell.length_a   1.000
_cell.length_b   1.000
_cell.length_c   1.000
_cell.angle_alpha   90.00
_cell.angle_beta   90.00
_cell.angle_gamma   90.00
#
_symmetry.space_group_name_H-M   'P 1'
#
loop_
_entity.id
_entity.type
_entity.pdbx_description
1 polymer ?
#
loop_
_entity_poly.entity_id
_entity_poly.type
_entity_poly.pdbx_seq_one_letter_code
_entity_poly.pdbx_strand_id
1 'polypeptide(L)'
;VPPQVAGAVLEPVSLAALPGWREDDGAASLDAFRRTCAGPGPNPPQIEGVTGSPADLAAACAAADEVKPNEAKKFFEARFSAYRIVRPASGTEPERRVGFLTGYFEPELTGSLEPGPGYTAPVLARPDDLVSLAPGETAPGLDPLYRAGRRTETGLVPYPDRAAIEDGALGERNRPLLWLRDAVDLFVLQVQGSGRVRLPDGRGMRVLYDGKNGQPYTSIGKLIVNEGHLPINGLSLERWTAWLRANPDHARRLMRMNASYIFFRTEPVTDPALGPPGAAGVPLSPGRSMAVDGNLWRYGLPFWLEGKLPGQPGRGHLVVAADTGSAIVGPARGDLYVGTGAAAGRAAGDLHDRIGFVVLIPKPASTPDGAAKGAAAPEAAAGEARP
;
A
#
# COMPACT_ATOMS: atom_id res chain seq x y z
N VAL A 1 18.21 19.42 12.17
CA VAL A 1 16.76 19.71 12.06
C VAL A 1 16.03 18.37 12.15
N PRO A 2 15.04 18.23 13.06
CA PRO A 2 14.28 16.99 13.12
C PRO A 2 13.57 16.75 11.78
N PRO A 3 13.42 15.48 11.37
CA PRO A 3 12.70 15.16 10.14
C PRO A 3 11.25 15.63 10.24
N GLN A 4 10.71 16.14 9.15
CA GLN A 4 9.33 16.65 9.09
C GLN A 4 8.54 15.85 8.06
N VAL A 5 7.24 15.74 8.26
CA VAL A 5 6.29 15.18 7.30
C VAL A 5 5.06 16.08 7.22
N ALA A 6 4.50 16.24 6.03
CA ALA A 6 3.32 17.07 5.87
C ALA A 6 2.18 16.60 6.78
N GLY A 7 1.63 17.52 7.57
CA GLY A 7 0.51 17.26 8.49
C GLY A 7 0.87 16.55 9.81
N ALA A 8 2.17 16.36 10.12
CA ALA A 8 2.61 15.83 11.41
C ALA A 8 3.98 16.33 11.84
N VAL A 9 4.24 16.22 13.14
CA VAL A 9 5.55 16.39 13.78
C VAL A 9 6.10 15.00 14.09
N LEU A 10 7.40 14.82 13.88
CA LEU A 10 8.11 13.60 14.19
C LEU A 10 8.88 13.78 15.50
N GLU A 11 8.36 13.23 16.59
CA GLU A 11 8.97 13.28 17.91
C GLU A 11 9.95 12.11 18.10
N PRO A 12 11.23 12.36 18.40
CA PRO A 12 12.19 11.28 18.63
C PRO A 12 11.79 10.44 19.84
N VAL A 13 11.86 9.12 19.69
CA VAL A 13 11.57 8.16 20.76
C VAL A 13 12.65 7.08 20.82
N SER A 14 12.84 6.50 22.01
CA SER A 14 13.72 5.33 22.14
C SER A 14 12.95 4.06 21.77
N LEU A 15 13.48 3.24 20.86
CA LEU A 15 12.91 1.93 20.53
C LEU A 15 12.70 1.06 21.77
N ALA A 16 13.67 1.06 22.69
CA ALA A 16 13.61 0.28 23.92
C ALA A 16 12.47 0.70 24.88
N ALA A 17 11.93 1.93 24.71
CA ALA A 17 10.82 2.44 25.50
C ALA A 17 9.45 2.18 24.88
N LEU A 18 9.39 1.66 23.64
CA LEU A 18 8.14 1.38 22.95
C LEU A 18 7.44 0.16 23.56
N PRO A 19 6.13 0.24 23.83
CA PRO A 19 5.37 -0.89 24.33
C PRO A 19 5.49 -2.09 23.39
N GLY A 20 5.87 -3.25 23.92
CA GLY A 20 5.99 -4.49 23.15
C GLY A 20 7.29 -4.65 22.35
N TRP A 21 8.15 -3.63 22.24
CA TRP A 21 9.39 -3.75 21.47
C TRP A 21 10.28 -4.92 21.87
N ARG A 22 10.31 -5.25 23.17
CA ARG A 22 11.11 -6.37 23.67
C ARG A 22 10.52 -7.74 23.34
N GLU A 23 9.22 -7.78 23.06
CA GLU A 23 8.44 -9.00 22.80
C GLU A 23 8.47 -9.43 21.34
N ASP A 24 8.58 -8.49 20.39
CA ASP A 24 8.75 -8.77 18.95
C ASP A 24 10.19 -9.14 18.65
N ASP A 25 10.45 -10.27 18.04
CA ASP A 25 11.80 -10.70 17.64
C ASP A 25 12.30 -9.98 16.38
N GLY A 26 11.41 -9.39 15.59
CA GLY A 26 11.70 -8.66 14.37
C GLY A 26 12.09 -9.52 13.17
N ALA A 27 12.20 -10.83 13.32
CA ALA A 27 12.71 -11.72 12.24
C ALA A 27 11.84 -11.68 10.99
N ALA A 28 10.52 -11.83 11.14
CA ALA A 28 9.59 -11.76 10.01
C ALA A 28 9.56 -10.35 9.37
N SER A 29 9.83 -9.30 10.16
CA SER A 29 9.92 -7.93 9.65
C SER A 29 11.23 -7.70 8.90
N LEU A 30 12.33 -8.33 9.33
CA LEU A 30 13.59 -8.32 8.59
C LEU A 30 13.43 -8.96 7.21
N ASP A 31 12.71 -10.09 7.13
CA ASP A 31 12.42 -10.74 5.86
C ASP A 31 11.55 -9.88 4.94
N ALA A 32 10.53 -9.21 5.49
CA ALA A 32 9.70 -8.26 4.74
C ALA A 32 10.52 -7.04 4.28
N PHE A 33 11.43 -6.55 5.12
CA PHE A 33 12.34 -5.45 4.79
C PHE A 33 13.27 -5.82 3.64
N ARG A 34 13.95 -6.97 3.70
CA ARG A 34 14.81 -7.49 2.62
C ARG A 34 14.06 -7.61 1.31
N ARG A 35 12.84 -8.17 1.32
CA ARG A 35 12.02 -8.25 0.10
C ARG A 35 11.79 -6.87 -0.49
N THR A 36 11.44 -5.90 0.35
CA THR A 36 11.17 -4.53 -0.13
C THR A 36 12.45 -3.87 -0.66
N CYS A 37 13.62 -4.15 -0.08
CA CYS A 37 14.92 -3.70 -0.59
C CYS A 37 15.25 -4.27 -1.98
N ALA A 38 14.83 -5.50 -2.27
CA ALA A 38 15.05 -6.15 -3.57
C ALA A 38 14.07 -5.69 -4.66
N GLY A 39 13.06 -4.90 -4.29
CA GLY A 39 12.00 -4.49 -5.20
C GLY A 39 12.41 -3.43 -6.20
N PRO A 40 11.98 -3.58 -7.47
CA PRO A 40 12.19 -2.57 -8.51
C PRO A 40 11.19 -1.42 -8.44
N GLY A 41 10.31 -1.41 -7.43
CA GLY A 41 9.17 -0.51 -7.35
C GLY A 41 9.59 0.96 -7.38
N PRO A 42 8.79 1.83 -8.03
CA PRO A 42 9.04 3.25 -8.01
C PRO A 42 8.96 3.74 -6.55
N ASN A 43 10.04 4.33 -6.08
CA ASN A 43 9.92 5.14 -4.88
C ASN A 43 9.00 6.31 -5.21
N PRO A 44 7.98 6.60 -4.38
CA PRO A 44 7.14 7.77 -4.60
C PRO A 44 8.01 9.03 -4.67
N PRO A 45 7.58 10.05 -5.43
CA PRO A 45 8.30 11.31 -5.53
C PRO A 45 8.57 11.85 -4.13
N GLN A 46 9.81 12.25 -3.90
CA GLN A 46 10.24 12.72 -2.59
C GLN A 46 9.65 14.09 -2.32
N ILE A 47 8.99 14.23 -1.19
CA ILE A 47 8.86 15.52 -0.54
C ILE A 47 10.22 15.76 0.13
N GLU A 48 10.95 16.76 -0.32
CA GLU A 48 12.27 17.10 0.21
C GLU A 48 12.24 17.22 1.74
N GLY A 49 13.20 16.60 2.40
CA GLY A 49 13.50 16.80 3.82
C GLY A 49 12.90 15.80 4.82
N VAL A 50 12.17 14.76 4.39
CA VAL A 50 11.25 14.08 5.29
C VAL A 50 11.72 12.73 5.87
N THR A 51 12.35 11.85 5.13
CA THR A 51 12.42 10.43 5.54
C THR A 51 13.75 9.74 5.33
N GLY A 52 14.84 10.44 5.55
CA GLY A 52 16.18 9.93 5.26
C GLY A 52 16.49 9.98 3.76
N SER A 53 17.76 9.98 3.41
CA SER A 53 18.14 9.95 2.01
C SER A 53 17.90 8.58 1.39
N PRO A 54 17.68 8.47 0.07
CA PRO A 54 17.67 7.19 -0.63
C PRO A 54 18.92 6.36 -0.36
N ALA A 55 20.07 7.04 -0.25
CA ALA A 55 21.35 6.41 0.02
C ALA A 55 21.41 5.77 1.41
N ASP A 56 20.82 6.41 2.44
CA ASP A 56 20.78 5.86 3.80
C ASP A 56 19.91 4.60 3.86
N LEU A 57 18.76 4.61 3.17
CA LEU A 57 17.92 3.41 3.08
C LEU A 57 18.63 2.30 2.28
N ALA A 58 19.28 2.61 1.18
CA ALA A 58 20.06 1.65 0.40
C ALA A 58 21.20 1.04 1.23
N ALA A 59 21.89 1.84 2.06
CA ALA A 59 22.92 1.35 2.96
C ALA A 59 22.35 0.43 4.05
N ALA A 60 21.15 0.74 4.57
CA ALA A 60 20.45 -0.14 5.49
C ALA A 60 20.02 -1.45 4.81
N CYS A 61 19.55 -1.37 3.56
CA CYS A 61 19.22 -2.55 2.75
C CYS A 61 20.43 -3.47 2.56
N ALA A 62 21.55 -2.94 2.11
CA ALA A 62 22.79 -3.71 1.93
C ALA A 62 23.26 -4.37 3.24
N ALA A 63 23.14 -3.66 4.36
CA ALA A 63 23.50 -4.22 5.66
C ALA A 63 22.53 -5.31 6.16
N ALA A 64 21.29 -5.33 5.67
CA ALA A 64 20.30 -6.31 6.09
C ALA A 64 20.59 -7.72 5.57
N ASP A 65 21.26 -7.87 4.42
CA ASP A 65 21.47 -9.16 3.74
C ASP A 65 22.25 -10.16 4.61
N GLU A 66 23.19 -9.68 5.41
CA GLU A 66 24.05 -10.52 6.26
C GLU A 66 23.50 -10.75 7.67
N VAL A 67 22.38 -10.10 8.05
CA VAL A 67 21.83 -10.15 9.41
C VAL A 67 21.14 -11.49 9.65
N LYS A 68 21.46 -12.18 10.73
CA LYS A 68 20.75 -13.40 11.11
C LYS A 68 19.38 -13.07 11.70
N PRO A 69 18.36 -13.95 11.57
CA PRO A 69 17.02 -13.72 12.09
C PRO A 69 16.97 -13.31 13.58
N ASN A 70 17.80 -13.95 14.41
CA ASN A 70 17.90 -13.63 15.85
C ASN A 70 18.61 -12.30 16.16
N GLU A 71 19.18 -11.62 15.17
CA GLU A 71 19.83 -10.32 15.26
C GLU A 71 18.98 -9.20 14.68
N ALA A 72 17.81 -9.51 14.15
CA ALA A 72 16.93 -8.57 13.46
C ALA A 72 16.64 -7.30 14.30
N LYS A 73 16.29 -7.47 15.57
CA LYS A 73 16.02 -6.34 16.47
C LYS A 73 17.25 -5.44 16.63
N LYS A 74 18.43 -6.00 16.87
CA LYS A 74 19.68 -5.24 16.97
C LYS A 74 20.00 -4.48 15.68
N PHE A 75 19.69 -5.08 14.53
CA PHE A 75 19.84 -4.44 13.24
C PHE A 75 18.97 -3.17 13.15
N PHE A 76 17.68 -3.26 13.46
CA PHE A 76 16.79 -2.09 13.42
C PHE A 76 17.22 -1.03 14.44
N GLU A 77 17.61 -1.40 15.65
CA GLU A 77 18.12 -0.48 16.67
C GLU A 77 19.41 0.23 16.22
N ALA A 78 20.31 -0.48 15.55
CA ALA A 78 21.57 0.07 15.09
C ALA A 78 21.40 1.00 13.86
N ARG A 79 20.55 0.63 12.91
CA ARG A 79 20.46 1.28 11.60
C ARG A 79 19.38 2.35 11.49
N PHE A 80 18.43 2.42 12.44
CA PHE A 80 17.31 3.35 12.37
C PHE A 80 17.18 4.19 13.62
N SER A 81 16.64 5.41 13.44
CA SER A 81 16.15 6.28 14.50
C SER A 81 14.63 6.27 14.47
N ALA A 82 14.01 6.14 15.64
CA ALA A 82 12.55 6.04 15.74
C ALA A 82 11.92 7.40 16.06
N TYR A 83 10.80 7.68 15.39
CA TYR A 83 10.04 8.92 15.58
C TYR A 83 8.55 8.62 15.68
N ARG A 84 7.94 9.07 16.75
CA ARG A 84 6.48 9.04 16.91
C ARG A 84 5.85 10.07 15.97
N ILE A 85 4.81 9.66 15.25
CA ILE A 85 4.05 10.51 14.37
C ILE A 85 2.95 11.20 15.18
N VAL A 86 3.06 12.51 15.36
CA VAL A 86 2.13 13.32 16.14
C VAL A 86 1.47 14.35 15.21
N ARG A 87 0.15 14.34 15.14
CA ARG A 87 -0.61 15.38 14.45
C ARG A 87 -0.80 16.56 15.41
N PRO A 88 -0.24 17.73 15.11
CA PRO A 88 -0.38 18.89 15.99
C PRO A 88 -1.83 19.35 16.09
N ALA A 89 -2.16 20.03 17.15
CA ALA A 89 -3.43 20.72 17.28
C ALA A 89 -3.58 21.74 16.14
N SER A 90 -4.79 21.83 15.56
CA SER A 90 -5.13 22.78 14.49
C SER A 90 -6.56 23.26 14.65
N GLY A 91 -6.73 24.56 14.82
CA GLY A 91 -8.04 25.15 15.12
C GLY A 91 -8.67 24.52 16.37
N THR A 92 -9.83 23.91 16.24
CA THR A 92 -10.54 23.21 17.32
C THR A 92 -10.13 21.75 17.49
N GLU A 93 -9.29 21.21 16.59
CA GLU A 93 -8.82 19.82 16.65
C GLU A 93 -7.65 19.71 17.63
N PRO A 94 -7.75 18.85 18.68
CA PRO A 94 -6.65 18.64 19.62
C PRO A 94 -5.49 17.87 18.96
N GLU A 95 -4.32 17.94 19.60
CA GLU A 95 -3.18 17.12 19.25
C GLU A 95 -3.56 15.61 19.27
N ARG A 96 -3.12 14.87 18.27
CA ARG A 96 -3.39 13.43 18.15
C ARG A 96 -2.08 12.64 18.05
N ARG A 97 -1.88 11.74 19.03
CA ARG A 97 -0.76 10.80 19.10
C ARG A 97 -1.10 9.40 18.58
N VAL A 98 -2.33 9.24 18.11
CA VAL A 98 -2.83 8.01 17.50
C VAL A 98 -3.27 8.29 16.07
N GLY A 99 -2.96 7.34 15.20
CA GLY A 99 -3.40 7.30 13.83
C GLY A 99 -4.57 6.34 13.64
N PHE A 100 -4.74 5.85 12.41
CA PHE A 100 -5.80 4.92 12.07
C PHE A 100 -5.24 3.76 11.24
N LEU A 101 -5.40 2.56 11.77
CA LEU A 101 -5.00 1.31 11.12
C LEU A 101 -6.25 0.55 10.68
N THR A 102 -6.23 0.10 9.43
CA THR A 102 -7.18 -0.88 8.89
C THR A 102 -6.44 -2.10 8.37
N GLY A 103 -7.17 -3.12 7.95
CA GLY A 103 -6.60 -4.30 7.33
C GLY A 103 -7.16 -4.54 5.94
N TYR A 104 -6.35 -5.12 5.08
CA TYR A 104 -6.78 -5.66 3.79
C TYR A 104 -6.20 -7.06 3.57
N PHE A 105 -6.74 -7.76 2.59
CA PHE A 105 -6.38 -9.15 2.34
C PHE A 105 -6.47 -9.46 0.85
N GLU A 106 -5.90 -10.58 0.43
CA GLU A 106 -6.06 -11.13 -0.91
C GLU A 106 -7.27 -12.09 -0.90
N PRO A 107 -8.41 -11.77 -1.52
CA PRO A 107 -9.55 -12.68 -1.58
C PRO A 107 -9.19 -13.93 -2.40
N GLU A 108 -9.71 -15.08 -1.96
CA GLU A 108 -9.66 -16.33 -2.71
C GLU A 108 -11.04 -16.60 -3.31
N LEU A 109 -11.12 -16.56 -4.64
CA LEU A 109 -12.34 -16.59 -5.42
C LEU A 109 -12.35 -17.81 -6.35
N THR A 110 -13.52 -18.15 -6.88
CA THR A 110 -13.65 -19.13 -7.95
C THR A 110 -13.97 -18.44 -9.25
N GLY A 111 -13.38 -18.90 -10.35
CA GLY A 111 -13.58 -18.31 -11.67
C GLY A 111 -13.36 -19.31 -12.79
N SER A 112 -13.63 -18.87 -14.02
CA SER A 112 -13.44 -19.64 -15.26
C SER A 112 -12.77 -18.76 -16.32
N LEU A 113 -12.01 -19.36 -17.23
CA LEU A 113 -11.46 -18.66 -18.39
C LEU A 113 -12.53 -18.35 -19.45
N GLU A 114 -13.68 -19.00 -19.37
CA GLU A 114 -14.80 -18.81 -20.28
C GLU A 114 -16.08 -18.46 -19.51
N PRO A 115 -16.97 -17.64 -20.08
CA PRO A 115 -18.28 -17.38 -19.49
C PRO A 115 -19.13 -18.64 -19.49
N GLY A 116 -20.02 -18.75 -18.52
CA GLY A 116 -20.91 -19.89 -18.42
C GLY A 116 -21.84 -19.83 -17.23
N PRO A 117 -22.68 -20.85 -17.03
CA PRO A 117 -23.52 -20.94 -15.85
C PRO A 117 -22.67 -20.89 -14.59
N GLY A 118 -22.94 -19.91 -13.71
CA GLY A 118 -22.18 -19.70 -12.48
C GLY A 118 -20.87 -18.93 -12.61
N TYR A 119 -20.53 -18.41 -13.82
CA TYR A 119 -19.38 -17.55 -14.06
C TYR A 119 -19.78 -16.41 -15.01
N THR A 120 -20.34 -15.35 -14.46
CA THR A 120 -21.01 -14.29 -15.23
C THR A 120 -20.36 -12.91 -15.12
N ALA A 121 -19.45 -12.71 -14.17
CA ALA A 121 -18.82 -11.41 -13.92
C ALA A 121 -17.43 -11.33 -14.57
N PRO A 122 -17.22 -10.55 -15.65
CA PRO A 122 -15.96 -10.47 -16.36
C PRO A 122 -14.94 -9.65 -15.58
N VAL A 123 -13.76 -10.20 -15.38
CA VAL A 123 -12.56 -9.48 -14.92
C VAL A 123 -11.88 -8.91 -16.16
N LEU A 124 -11.81 -7.59 -16.28
CA LEU A 124 -11.34 -6.92 -17.48
C LEU A 124 -9.85 -6.57 -17.43
N ALA A 125 -9.17 -6.79 -18.55
CA ALA A 125 -7.83 -6.27 -18.81
C ALA A 125 -7.84 -4.75 -18.91
N ARG A 126 -6.69 -4.14 -18.63
CA ARG A 126 -6.49 -2.70 -18.82
C ARG A 126 -6.68 -2.33 -20.31
N PRO A 127 -7.55 -1.34 -20.61
CA PRO A 127 -7.69 -0.81 -21.95
C PRO A 127 -6.45 0.01 -22.38
N ASP A 128 -6.12 -0.04 -23.66
CA ASP A 128 -4.90 0.61 -24.21
C ASP A 128 -4.98 2.14 -24.20
N ASP A 129 -6.20 2.69 -24.18
CA ASP A 129 -6.45 4.13 -24.13
C ASP A 129 -6.50 4.70 -22.70
N LEU A 130 -6.37 3.85 -21.68
CA LEU A 130 -6.33 4.28 -20.28
C LEU A 130 -4.93 4.81 -19.93
N VAL A 131 -4.84 6.10 -19.61
CA VAL A 131 -3.62 6.77 -19.14
C VAL A 131 -3.73 7.04 -17.65
N SER A 132 -2.84 6.46 -16.86
CA SER A 132 -2.71 6.77 -15.43
C SER A 132 -1.76 7.96 -15.26
N LEU A 133 -2.11 8.90 -14.39
CA LEU A 133 -1.27 10.03 -14.02
C LEU A 133 -0.41 9.68 -12.80
N ALA A 134 0.84 10.12 -12.82
CA ALA A 134 1.73 10.01 -11.66
C ALA A 134 1.20 10.88 -10.49
N PRO A 135 1.59 10.58 -9.24
CA PRO A 135 1.26 11.44 -8.11
C PRO A 135 1.71 12.90 -8.37
N GLY A 136 0.79 13.85 -8.22
CA GLY A 136 1.04 15.27 -8.48
C GLY A 136 0.97 15.69 -9.96
N GLU A 137 0.93 14.75 -10.88
CA GLU A 137 0.76 15.04 -12.31
C GLU A 137 -0.67 15.50 -12.60
N THR A 138 -0.80 16.47 -13.49
CA THR A 138 -2.06 16.98 -14.03
C THR A 138 -2.01 16.93 -15.56
N ALA A 139 -3.17 16.80 -16.19
CA ALA A 139 -3.28 16.82 -17.64
C ALA A 139 -4.25 17.90 -18.08
N PRO A 140 -3.92 18.66 -19.17
CA PRO A 140 -4.85 19.62 -19.74
C PRO A 140 -6.18 18.98 -20.13
N GLY A 141 -7.28 19.61 -19.75
CA GLY A 141 -8.64 19.13 -20.03
C GLY A 141 -9.18 18.06 -19.06
N LEU A 142 -8.36 17.60 -18.10
CA LEU A 142 -8.79 16.69 -17.05
C LEU A 142 -8.83 17.41 -15.70
N ASP A 143 -9.96 17.28 -14.97
CA ASP A 143 -10.07 17.81 -13.61
C ASP A 143 -8.97 17.20 -12.72
N PRO A 144 -8.27 18.00 -11.91
CA PRO A 144 -7.21 17.53 -11.00
C PRO A 144 -7.63 16.43 -10.01
N LEU A 145 -8.92 16.24 -9.79
CA LEU A 145 -9.45 15.13 -8.98
C LEU A 145 -9.27 13.76 -9.64
N TYR A 146 -9.19 13.71 -10.98
CA TYR A 146 -8.99 12.45 -11.70
C TYR A 146 -7.52 12.08 -11.76
N ARG A 147 -7.21 10.84 -11.43
CA ARG A 147 -5.87 10.26 -11.47
C ARG A 147 -5.62 9.38 -12.70
N ALA A 148 -6.58 9.33 -13.60
CA ALA A 148 -6.47 8.69 -14.90
C ALA A 148 -7.49 9.27 -15.87
N GLY A 149 -7.21 9.15 -17.15
CA GLY A 149 -8.09 9.61 -18.21
C GLY A 149 -8.03 8.72 -19.43
N ARG A 150 -8.96 8.90 -20.36
CA ARG A 150 -8.97 8.26 -21.66
C ARG A 150 -8.21 9.14 -22.64
N ARG A 151 -7.27 8.52 -23.35
CA ARG A 151 -6.53 9.17 -24.45
C ARG A 151 -7.45 9.41 -25.64
N THR A 152 -7.44 10.64 -26.14
CA THR A 152 -8.12 11.06 -27.37
C THR A 152 -7.11 11.78 -28.27
N GLU A 153 -7.50 12.12 -29.49
CA GLU A 153 -6.67 12.91 -30.42
C GLU A 153 -6.33 14.30 -29.87
N THR A 154 -7.20 14.86 -29.04
CA THR A 154 -7.06 16.22 -28.50
C THR A 154 -6.52 16.28 -27.07
N GLY A 155 -6.19 15.14 -26.44
CA GLY A 155 -5.70 15.07 -25.06
C GLY A 155 -6.38 14.01 -24.21
N LEU A 156 -6.41 14.24 -22.90
CA LEU A 156 -7.09 13.32 -21.96
C LEU A 156 -8.49 13.84 -21.61
N VAL A 157 -9.44 12.94 -21.57
CA VAL A 157 -10.79 13.17 -21.06
C VAL A 157 -11.08 12.22 -19.91
N PRO A 158 -12.06 12.49 -19.01
CA PRO A 158 -12.45 11.57 -17.96
C PRO A 158 -12.73 10.18 -18.51
N TYR A 159 -12.20 9.15 -17.85
CA TYR A 159 -12.53 7.77 -18.21
C TYR A 159 -13.98 7.45 -17.80
N PRO A 160 -14.69 6.57 -18.52
CA PRO A 160 -16.03 6.15 -18.14
C PRO A 160 -16.08 5.65 -16.69
N ASP A 161 -17.16 5.96 -15.99
CA ASP A 161 -17.42 5.42 -14.66
C ASP A 161 -17.85 3.94 -14.72
N ARG A 162 -18.01 3.34 -13.54
CA ARG A 162 -18.44 1.94 -13.42
C ARG A 162 -19.72 1.66 -14.19
N ALA A 163 -20.73 2.50 -14.02
CA ALA A 163 -22.03 2.30 -14.63
C ALA A 163 -21.94 2.29 -16.16
N ALA A 164 -21.23 3.24 -16.73
CA ALA A 164 -20.99 3.32 -18.17
C ALA A 164 -20.16 2.11 -18.68
N ILE A 165 -19.13 1.67 -17.93
CA ILE A 165 -18.33 0.48 -18.28
C ILE A 165 -19.21 -0.77 -18.31
N GLU A 166 -20.04 -0.97 -17.29
CA GLU A 166 -20.98 -2.10 -17.21
C GLU A 166 -22.06 -2.05 -18.30
N ASP A 167 -22.42 -0.85 -18.78
CA ASP A 167 -23.34 -0.64 -19.90
C ASP A 167 -22.65 -0.70 -21.27
N GLY A 168 -21.35 -1.08 -21.34
CA GLY A 168 -20.65 -1.35 -22.57
C GLY A 168 -19.84 -0.18 -23.17
N ALA A 169 -19.55 0.89 -22.40
CA ALA A 169 -18.79 2.06 -22.88
C ALA A 169 -17.38 1.74 -23.39
N LEU A 170 -16.84 0.57 -23.08
CA LEU A 170 -15.52 0.14 -23.58
C LEU A 170 -15.56 -0.34 -25.02
N GLY A 171 -16.72 -0.82 -25.53
CA GLY A 171 -16.83 -1.37 -26.86
C GLY A 171 -15.82 -2.51 -27.12
N GLU A 172 -15.04 -2.42 -28.19
CA GLU A 172 -14.03 -3.42 -28.55
C GLU A 172 -12.86 -3.53 -27.54
N ARG A 173 -12.69 -2.55 -26.64
CA ARG A 173 -11.69 -2.59 -25.55
C ARG A 173 -12.16 -3.41 -24.36
N ASN A 174 -13.37 -3.93 -24.39
CA ASN A 174 -13.89 -4.86 -23.38
C ASN A 174 -13.22 -6.23 -23.56
N ARG A 175 -12.08 -6.44 -22.87
CA ARG A 175 -11.27 -7.67 -22.98
C ARG A 175 -11.28 -8.44 -21.66
N PRO A 176 -12.18 -9.42 -21.48
CA PRO A 176 -12.20 -10.27 -20.31
C PRO A 176 -10.94 -11.16 -20.22
N LEU A 177 -10.35 -11.24 -19.04
CA LEU A 177 -9.25 -12.15 -18.69
C LEU A 177 -9.80 -13.49 -18.19
N LEU A 178 -10.84 -13.42 -17.40
CA LEU A 178 -11.58 -14.54 -16.83
C LEU A 178 -12.94 -14.04 -16.30
N TRP A 179 -13.80 -14.96 -15.87
CA TRP A 179 -15.11 -14.66 -15.29
C TRP A 179 -15.18 -15.18 -13.86
N LEU A 180 -15.61 -14.33 -12.93
CA LEU A 180 -15.94 -14.71 -11.58
C LEU A 180 -17.40 -15.15 -11.47
N ARG A 181 -17.74 -15.75 -10.34
CA ARG A 181 -19.06 -16.30 -10.08
C ARG A 181 -20.17 -15.25 -10.23
N ASP A 182 -20.00 -14.09 -9.62
CA ASP A 182 -20.99 -13.03 -9.60
C ASP A 182 -20.35 -11.62 -9.51
N ALA A 183 -21.18 -10.59 -9.69
CA ALA A 183 -20.74 -9.19 -9.63
C ALA A 183 -20.26 -8.77 -8.24
N VAL A 184 -20.69 -9.44 -7.17
CA VAL A 184 -20.25 -9.14 -5.79
C VAL A 184 -18.80 -9.60 -5.59
N ASP A 185 -18.44 -10.79 -6.10
CA ASP A 185 -17.06 -11.28 -6.10
C ASP A 185 -16.14 -10.33 -6.89
N LEU A 186 -16.58 -9.87 -8.08
CA LEU A 186 -15.83 -8.87 -8.86
C LEU A 186 -15.69 -7.56 -8.10
N PHE A 187 -16.74 -7.09 -7.45
CA PHE A 187 -16.69 -5.85 -6.69
C PHE A 187 -15.71 -5.95 -5.51
N VAL A 188 -15.73 -7.06 -4.77
CA VAL A 188 -14.78 -7.33 -3.68
C VAL A 188 -13.34 -7.35 -4.21
N LEU A 189 -13.09 -8.06 -5.32
CA LEU A 189 -11.78 -8.08 -5.98
C LEU A 189 -11.28 -6.67 -6.32
N GLN A 190 -12.17 -5.84 -6.86
CA GLN A 190 -11.84 -4.45 -7.22
C GLN A 190 -11.59 -3.56 -5.99
N VAL A 191 -12.28 -3.79 -4.88
CA VAL A 191 -12.02 -3.06 -3.62
C VAL A 191 -10.68 -3.44 -3.02
N GLN A 192 -10.33 -4.74 -3.07
CA GLN A 192 -9.06 -5.25 -2.52
C GLN A 192 -7.86 -5.00 -3.47
N GLY A 193 -8.11 -4.79 -4.76
CA GLY A 193 -7.08 -4.49 -5.77
C GLY A 193 -6.35 -5.72 -6.31
N SER A 194 -6.45 -6.87 -5.67
CA SER A 194 -5.90 -8.16 -6.12
C SER A 194 -6.67 -9.32 -5.54
N GLY A 195 -6.46 -10.53 -6.08
CA GLY A 195 -7.07 -11.75 -5.57
C GLY A 195 -6.49 -13.01 -6.19
N ARG A 196 -6.76 -14.15 -5.58
CA ARG A 196 -6.50 -15.48 -6.16
C ARG A 196 -7.78 -16.05 -6.72
N VAL A 197 -7.69 -16.59 -7.90
CA VAL A 197 -8.81 -17.26 -8.55
C VAL A 197 -8.46 -18.71 -8.77
N ARG A 198 -9.28 -19.60 -8.22
CA ARG A 198 -9.21 -21.03 -8.48
C ARG A 198 -10.07 -21.36 -9.69
N LEU A 199 -9.44 -21.94 -10.69
CA LEU A 199 -10.10 -22.40 -11.91
C LEU A 199 -10.74 -23.79 -11.72
N PRO A 200 -11.69 -24.21 -12.56
CA PRO A 200 -12.36 -25.51 -12.46
C PRO A 200 -11.41 -26.72 -12.59
N ASP A 201 -10.28 -26.56 -13.27
CA ASP A 201 -9.22 -27.56 -13.40
C ASP A 201 -8.25 -27.61 -12.19
N GLY A 202 -8.51 -26.80 -11.16
CA GLY A 202 -7.72 -26.73 -9.93
C GLY A 202 -6.51 -25.79 -9.99
N ARG A 203 -6.17 -25.20 -11.15
CA ARG A 203 -5.12 -24.22 -11.24
C ARG A 203 -5.49 -22.93 -10.49
N GLY A 204 -4.49 -22.33 -9.83
CA GLY A 204 -4.60 -21.02 -9.21
C GLY A 204 -4.02 -19.92 -10.11
N MET A 205 -4.77 -18.86 -10.30
CA MET A 205 -4.30 -17.65 -10.96
C MET A 205 -4.37 -16.49 -9.99
N ARG A 206 -3.36 -15.63 -10.01
CA ARG A 206 -3.40 -14.35 -9.30
C ARG A 206 -3.92 -13.29 -10.27
N VAL A 207 -4.87 -12.51 -9.79
CA VAL A 207 -5.44 -11.35 -10.48
C VAL A 207 -4.90 -10.11 -9.78
N LEU A 208 -4.18 -9.28 -10.52
CA LEU A 208 -3.44 -8.14 -10.01
C LEU A 208 -3.92 -6.84 -10.62
N TYR A 209 -3.93 -5.78 -9.81
CA TYR A 209 -4.19 -4.41 -10.26
C TYR A 209 -3.30 -4.06 -11.45
N ASP A 210 -3.91 -3.49 -12.50
CA ASP A 210 -3.21 -3.02 -13.70
C ASP A 210 -3.65 -1.61 -14.12
N GLY A 211 -4.63 -1.05 -13.46
CA GLY A 211 -5.08 0.32 -13.70
C GLY A 211 -6.45 0.61 -13.10
N LYS A 212 -6.74 1.89 -12.96
CA LYS A 212 -7.99 2.42 -12.41
C LYS A 212 -8.52 3.50 -13.35
N ASN A 213 -9.84 3.57 -13.51
CA ASN A 213 -10.49 4.58 -14.35
C ASN A 213 -10.36 6.04 -13.84
N GLY A 214 -9.70 6.27 -12.72
CA GLY A 214 -9.49 7.61 -12.15
C GLY A 214 -10.70 8.21 -11.43
N GLN A 215 -11.86 7.59 -11.53
CA GLN A 215 -13.08 8.04 -10.87
C GLN A 215 -13.00 7.90 -9.34
N PRO A 216 -13.76 8.74 -8.59
CA PRO A 216 -13.77 8.68 -7.13
C PRO A 216 -14.36 7.36 -6.61
N TYR A 217 -13.86 6.94 -5.44
CA TYR A 217 -14.34 5.77 -4.73
C TYR A 217 -15.48 6.13 -3.78
N THR A 218 -16.55 5.34 -3.83
CA THR A 218 -17.67 5.43 -2.89
C THR A 218 -17.81 4.09 -2.14
N SER A 219 -17.80 4.16 -0.80
CA SER A 219 -17.95 2.98 0.06
C SER A 219 -19.37 2.43 0.04
N ILE A 220 -19.55 1.25 -0.52
CA ILE A 220 -20.86 0.57 -0.57
C ILE A 220 -21.32 0.17 0.83
N GLY A 221 -20.42 -0.25 1.71
CA GLY A 221 -20.77 -0.54 3.11
C GLY A 221 -21.40 0.66 3.82
N LYS A 222 -20.87 1.89 3.58
CA LYS A 222 -21.49 3.12 4.11
C LYS A 222 -22.85 3.39 3.50
N LEU A 223 -23.02 3.17 2.20
CA LEU A 223 -24.33 3.36 1.55
C LEU A 223 -25.39 2.40 2.11
N ILE A 224 -25.05 1.13 2.28
CA ILE A 224 -25.93 0.11 2.87
C ILE A 224 -26.41 0.54 4.26
N VAL A 225 -25.49 1.06 5.07
CA VAL A 225 -25.81 1.56 6.42
C VAL A 225 -26.66 2.83 6.36
N ASN A 226 -26.29 3.80 5.55
CA ASN A 226 -27.00 5.08 5.43
C ASN A 226 -28.41 4.92 4.89
N GLU A 227 -28.66 3.94 4.04
CA GLU A 227 -29.99 3.59 3.54
C GLU A 227 -30.79 2.70 4.52
N GLY A 228 -30.20 2.35 5.68
CA GLY A 228 -30.89 1.58 6.73
C GLY A 228 -31.02 0.07 6.45
N HIS A 229 -30.29 -0.46 5.46
CA HIS A 229 -30.37 -1.87 5.09
C HIS A 229 -29.64 -2.79 6.09
N LEU A 230 -28.51 -2.34 6.64
CA LEU A 230 -27.76 -3.03 7.69
C LEU A 230 -27.32 -2.03 8.77
N PRO A 231 -27.31 -2.45 10.05
CA PRO A 231 -26.76 -1.62 11.11
C PRO A 231 -25.22 -1.53 11.00
N ILE A 232 -24.67 -0.38 11.42
CA ILE A 232 -23.20 -0.18 11.45
C ILE A 232 -22.52 -1.17 12.41
N ASN A 233 -23.18 -1.48 13.52
CA ASN A 233 -22.66 -2.43 14.50
C ASN A 233 -22.66 -3.86 13.95
N GLY A 234 -21.49 -4.49 13.93
CA GLY A 234 -21.29 -5.82 13.35
C GLY A 234 -21.35 -5.87 11.83
N LEU A 235 -21.16 -4.74 11.16
CA LEU A 235 -20.96 -4.71 9.71
C LEU A 235 -19.60 -5.34 9.37
N SER A 236 -19.64 -6.45 8.66
CA SER A 236 -18.45 -7.15 8.16
C SER A 236 -18.53 -7.31 6.65
N LEU A 237 -17.40 -7.58 6.00
CA LEU A 237 -17.35 -7.90 4.57
C LEU A 237 -18.29 -9.06 4.22
N GLU A 238 -18.25 -10.13 5.02
CA GLU A 238 -19.12 -11.30 4.85
C GLU A 238 -20.60 -10.92 4.94
N ARG A 239 -20.98 -10.09 5.91
CA ARG A 239 -22.36 -9.70 6.15
C ARG A 239 -22.94 -8.84 5.03
N TRP A 240 -22.22 -7.80 4.57
CA TRP A 240 -22.75 -6.94 3.53
C TRP A 240 -22.69 -7.61 2.14
N THR A 241 -21.71 -8.48 1.87
CA THR A 241 -21.68 -9.25 0.61
C THR A 241 -22.78 -10.31 0.56
N ALA A 242 -23.08 -10.97 1.69
CA ALA A 242 -24.22 -11.88 1.78
C ALA A 242 -25.54 -11.12 1.55
N TRP A 243 -25.69 -9.94 2.14
CA TRP A 243 -26.87 -9.11 1.93
C TRP A 243 -27.03 -8.68 0.46
N LEU A 244 -25.95 -8.26 -0.19
CA LEU A 244 -25.98 -7.92 -1.63
C LEU A 244 -26.44 -9.11 -2.49
N ARG A 245 -25.93 -10.32 -2.20
CA ARG A 245 -26.36 -11.54 -2.94
C ARG A 245 -27.82 -11.89 -2.71
N ALA A 246 -28.33 -11.63 -1.52
CA ALA A 246 -29.75 -11.84 -1.20
C ALA A 246 -30.67 -10.75 -1.77
N ASN A 247 -30.12 -9.59 -2.20
CA ASN A 247 -30.88 -8.45 -2.71
C ASN A 247 -30.29 -7.94 -4.05
N PRO A 248 -30.38 -8.70 -5.14
CA PRO A 248 -29.66 -8.43 -6.40
C PRO A 248 -29.98 -7.08 -7.04
N ASP A 249 -31.23 -6.60 -6.97
CA ASP A 249 -31.63 -5.30 -7.52
C ASP A 249 -30.97 -4.16 -6.74
N HIS A 250 -30.97 -4.22 -5.40
CA HIS A 250 -30.23 -3.27 -4.57
C HIS A 250 -28.73 -3.38 -4.80
N ALA A 251 -28.19 -4.57 -4.92
CA ALA A 251 -26.77 -4.80 -5.18
C ALA A 251 -26.30 -4.11 -6.45
N ARG A 252 -27.01 -4.32 -7.58
CA ARG A 252 -26.70 -3.68 -8.85
C ARG A 252 -26.70 -2.16 -8.72
N ARG A 253 -27.74 -1.57 -8.14
CA ARG A 253 -27.85 -0.13 -7.94
C ARG A 253 -26.73 0.42 -7.09
N LEU A 254 -26.49 -0.17 -5.90
CA LEU A 254 -25.51 0.33 -4.94
C LEU A 254 -24.09 0.20 -5.47
N MET A 255 -23.71 -0.94 -6.07
CA MET A 255 -22.37 -1.13 -6.62
C MET A 255 -22.07 -0.12 -7.73
N ARG A 256 -23.05 0.24 -8.55
CA ARG A 256 -22.92 1.26 -9.62
C ARG A 256 -22.78 2.69 -9.08
N MET A 257 -23.17 2.97 -7.84
CA MET A 257 -22.91 4.26 -7.18
C MET A 257 -21.42 4.47 -6.85
N ASN A 258 -20.62 3.41 -6.84
CA ASN A 258 -19.17 3.54 -6.80
C ASN A 258 -18.62 3.74 -8.22
N ALA A 259 -18.36 4.98 -8.61
CA ALA A 259 -17.85 5.33 -9.95
C ALA A 259 -16.49 4.70 -10.28
N SER A 260 -15.71 4.34 -9.26
CA SER A 260 -14.38 3.74 -9.43
C SER A 260 -14.47 2.34 -10.02
N TYR A 261 -13.64 2.07 -11.06
CA TYR A 261 -13.48 0.75 -11.68
C TYR A 261 -11.99 0.40 -11.80
N ILE A 262 -11.64 -0.85 -11.47
CA ILE A 262 -10.27 -1.36 -11.54
C ILE A 262 -10.14 -2.40 -12.65
N PHE A 263 -9.09 -2.27 -13.43
CA PHE A 263 -8.66 -3.21 -14.46
C PHE A 263 -7.50 -4.04 -13.97
N PHE A 264 -7.34 -5.23 -14.53
CA PHE A 264 -6.46 -6.25 -14.00
C PHE A 264 -5.54 -6.85 -15.08
N ARG A 265 -4.50 -7.53 -14.60
CA ARG A 265 -3.71 -8.52 -15.32
C ARG A 265 -3.68 -9.81 -14.52
N THR A 266 -3.26 -10.90 -15.14
CA THR A 266 -3.16 -12.20 -14.47
C THR A 266 -1.76 -12.75 -14.53
N GLU A 267 -1.39 -13.52 -13.50
CA GLU A 267 -0.15 -14.28 -13.45
C GLU A 267 -0.33 -15.57 -12.64
N PRO A 268 0.52 -16.59 -12.82
CA PRO A 268 0.49 -17.79 -11.98
C PRO A 268 0.79 -17.48 -10.51
N VAL A 269 0.20 -18.25 -9.59
CA VAL A 269 0.59 -18.22 -8.18
C VAL A 269 1.88 -19.04 -8.03
N THR A 270 3.01 -18.37 -7.80
CA THR A 270 4.32 -19.02 -7.66
C THR A 270 4.65 -19.41 -6.22
N ASP A 271 4.30 -18.54 -5.26
CA ASP A 271 4.44 -18.81 -3.83
C ASP A 271 3.10 -18.54 -3.12
N PRO A 272 2.41 -19.58 -2.65
CA PRO A 272 1.14 -19.42 -1.96
C PRO A 272 1.25 -18.81 -0.56
N ALA A 273 2.44 -18.81 0.08
CA ALA A 273 2.66 -18.22 1.39
C ALA A 273 2.77 -16.70 1.37
N LEU A 274 3.12 -16.12 0.22
CA LEU A 274 3.24 -14.68 0.02
C LEU A 274 1.99 -14.10 -0.63
N GLY A 275 1.72 -12.83 -0.33
CA GLY A 275 0.67 -12.06 -0.96
C GLY A 275 0.98 -11.63 -2.40
N PRO A 276 0.10 -10.82 -2.99
CA PRO A 276 0.34 -10.21 -4.29
C PRO A 276 1.51 -9.23 -4.22
N PRO A 277 2.11 -8.83 -5.35
CA PRO A 277 3.01 -7.70 -5.38
C PRO A 277 2.29 -6.42 -4.93
N GLY A 278 2.84 -5.75 -3.92
CA GLY A 278 2.42 -4.39 -3.53
C GLY A 278 2.99 -3.33 -4.46
N ALA A 279 2.73 -2.06 -4.16
CA ALA A 279 3.24 -0.93 -4.94
C ALA A 279 4.77 -0.83 -4.93
N ALA A 280 5.45 -1.40 -3.94
CA ALA A 280 6.90 -1.58 -3.94
C ALA A 280 7.41 -2.59 -4.98
N GLY A 281 6.54 -3.25 -5.73
CA GLY A 281 6.89 -4.23 -6.74
C GLY A 281 7.32 -5.60 -6.20
N VAL A 282 7.08 -5.87 -4.93
CA VAL A 282 7.48 -7.12 -4.25
C VAL A 282 6.29 -7.80 -3.59
N PRO A 283 6.33 -9.15 -3.45
CA PRO A 283 5.27 -9.87 -2.76
C PRO A 283 5.09 -9.42 -1.31
N LEU A 284 3.85 -9.18 -0.91
CA LEU A 284 3.49 -8.76 0.43
C LEU A 284 3.64 -9.90 1.44
N SER A 285 4.15 -9.56 2.62
CA SER A 285 4.30 -10.48 3.75
C SER A 285 3.12 -10.32 4.70
N PRO A 286 2.32 -11.38 4.95
CA PRO A 286 1.18 -11.32 5.86
C PRO A 286 1.57 -10.80 7.25
N GLY A 287 0.85 -9.80 7.74
CA GLY A 287 1.07 -9.17 9.04
C GLY A 287 2.36 -8.36 9.17
N ARG A 288 3.14 -8.21 8.08
CA ARG A 288 4.42 -7.47 8.09
C ARG A 288 4.55 -6.44 6.96
N SER A 289 3.70 -6.47 5.97
CA SER A 289 3.61 -5.45 4.91
C SER A 289 2.44 -4.53 5.15
N MET A 290 2.66 -3.23 4.99
CA MET A 290 1.65 -2.20 5.23
C MET A 290 1.57 -1.25 4.05
N ALA A 291 0.35 -0.92 3.64
CA ALA A 291 0.10 0.18 2.73
C ALA A 291 0.11 1.51 3.51
N VAL A 292 0.78 2.51 2.93
CA VAL A 292 0.96 3.84 3.49
C VAL A 292 0.55 4.91 2.48
N ASP A 293 0.47 6.16 2.92
CA ASP A 293 0.35 7.29 2.00
C ASP A 293 1.64 7.42 1.18
N GLY A 294 1.60 7.00 -0.08
CA GLY A 294 2.74 7.01 -0.98
C GLY A 294 3.23 8.42 -1.35
N ASN A 295 2.46 9.49 -1.06
CA ASN A 295 2.94 10.86 -1.23
C ASN A 295 3.80 11.31 -0.04
N LEU A 296 3.70 10.64 1.11
CA LEU A 296 4.39 11.02 2.34
C LEU A 296 5.52 10.06 2.71
N TRP A 297 5.34 8.76 2.43
CA TRP A 297 6.24 7.73 2.92
C TRP A 297 6.88 6.93 1.79
N ARG A 298 8.18 6.69 1.92
CA ARG A 298 8.93 5.83 1.01
C ARG A 298 8.68 4.36 1.34
N TYR A 299 8.58 3.53 0.30
CA TYR A 299 8.58 2.08 0.49
C TYR A 299 9.94 1.61 1.04
N GLY A 300 9.89 0.57 1.86
CA GLY A 300 11.03 0.07 2.63
C GLY A 300 11.19 0.70 4.02
N LEU A 301 10.49 1.79 4.36
CA LEU A 301 10.54 2.32 5.71
C LEU A 301 9.84 1.38 6.69
N PRO A 302 10.51 0.99 7.79
CA PRO A 302 9.87 0.24 8.85
C PRO A 302 9.02 1.16 9.73
N PHE A 303 7.92 0.62 10.25
CA PHE A 303 7.03 1.28 11.20
C PHE A 303 6.81 0.38 12.41
N TRP A 304 6.79 0.97 13.58
CA TRP A 304 6.29 0.32 14.78
C TRP A 304 4.84 0.73 15.02
N LEU A 305 3.96 -0.25 15.10
CA LEU A 305 2.54 -0.07 15.37
C LEU A 305 2.28 -0.41 16.84
N GLU A 306 1.77 0.53 17.63
CA GLU A 306 1.49 0.35 19.05
C GLU A 306 0.05 -0.12 19.26
N GLY A 307 -0.18 -1.43 19.17
CA GLY A 307 -1.49 -2.02 19.30
C GLY A 307 -1.45 -3.54 19.17
N LYS A 308 -2.60 -4.17 19.35
CA LYS A 308 -2.77 -5.60 19.05
C LYS A 308 -3.09 -5.76 17.57
N LEU A 309 -2.45 -6.71 16.92
CA LEU A 309 -2.75 -7.08 15.53
C LEU A 309 -3.39 -8.46 15.46
N PRO A 310 -4.31 -8.70 14.49
CA PRO A 310 -4.94 -10.00 14.30
C PRO A 310 -3.91 -11.11 14.11
N GLY A 311 -4.07 -12.20 14.88
CA GLY A 311 -3.21 -13.38 14.77
C GLY A 311 -1.75 -13.19 15.22
N GLN A 312 -1.41 -12.04 15.82
CA GLN A 312 -0.06 -11.77 16.29
C GLN A 312 -0.04 -11.55 17.81
N PRO A 313 0.90 -12.18 18.53
CA PRO A 313 1.09 -11.94 19.96
C PRO A 313 1.74 -10.57 20.18
N GLY A 314 1.53 -9.99 21.35
CA GLY A 314 2.19 -8.75 21.77
C GLY A 314 1.35 -7.50 21.65
N ARG A 315 1.94 -6.37 22.07
CA ARG A 315 1.30 -5.05 22.12
C ARG A 315 1.87 -4.06 21.11
N GLY A 316 2.76 -4.53 20.26
CA GLY A 316 3.37 -3.73 19.23
C GLY A 316 4.01 -4.62 18.18
N HIS A 317 4.11 -4.13 16.95
CA HIS A 317 4.57 -4.92 15.82
C HIS A 317 5.36 -4.08 14.84
N LEU A 318 6.51 -4.61 14.44
CA LEU A 318 7.31 -4.02 13.40
C LEU A 318 6.77 -4.46 12.02
N VAL A 319 6.43 -3.50 11.18
CA VAL A 319 5.92 -3.70 9.82
C VAL A 319 6.71 -2.86 8.83
N VAL A 320 6.61 -3.14 7.54
CA VAL A 320 7.35 -2.43 6.48
C VAL A 320 6.38 -1.82 5.49
N ALA A 321 6.58 -0.56 5.14
CA ALA A 321 5.85 0.09 4.05
C ALA A 321 6.20 -0.57 2.72
N ALA A 322 5.25 -1.26 2.11
CA ALA A 322 5.46 -2.03 0.87
C ALA A 322 4.33 -1.83 -0.15
N ASP A 323 3.31 -1.07 0.21
CA ASP A 323 2.14 -0.87 -0.63
C ASP A 323 1.53 0.53 -0.41
N THR A 324 0.53 0.88 -1.23
CA THR A 324 -0.27 2.09 -1.10
C THR A 324 -1.70 1.85 -1.57
N GLY A 325 -2.58 2.78 -1.28
CA GLY A 325 -3.97 2.75 -1.74
C GLY A 325 -4.57 4.15 -1.79
N SER A 326 -5.51 4.38 -2.70
CA SER A 326 -6.14 5.70 -2.89
C SER A 326 -6.93 6.20 -1.66
N ALA A 327 -7.28 5.31 -0.75
CA ALA A 327 -7.94 5.64 0.52
C ALA A 327 -6.95 5.76 1.69
N ILE A 328 -5.66 5.50 1.47
CA ILE A 328 -4.63 5.53 2.50
C ILE A 328 -3.94 6.89 2.42
N VAL A 329 -4.54 7.87 3.08
CA VAL A 329 -4.13 9.28 3.03
C VAL A 329 -3.83 9.79 4.43
N GLY A 330 -2.64 10.39 4.59
CA GLY A 330 -2.18 11.02 5.82
C GLY A 330 -1.01 10.33 6.51
N PRO A 331 -0.31 11.07 7.40
CA PRO A 331 0.99 10.63 7.95
C PRO A 331 0.87 9.45 8.92
N ALA A 332 -0.22 9.32 9.67
CA ALA A 332 -0.47 8.21 10.60
C ALA A 332 -1.68 7.38 10.12
N ARG A 333 -1.69 7.03 8.83
CA ARG A 333 -2.67 6.14 8.19
C ARG A 333 -1.96 4.93 7.63
N GLY A 334 -2.35 3.74 8.06
CA GLY A 334 -1.84 2.47 7.56
C GLY A 334 -2.95 1.49 7.21
N ASP A 335 -2.68 0.60 6.26
CA ASP A 335 -3.55 -0.54 5.92
C ASP A 335 -2.68 -1.80 5.92
N LEU A 336 -2.90 -2.69 6.88
CA LEU A 336 -2.05 -3.86 7.08
C LEU A 336 -2.49 -4.99 6.16
N TYR A 337 -1.56 -5.55 5.39
CA TYR A 337 -1.81 -6.79 4.66
C TYR A 337 -1.89 -7.96 5.64
N VAL A 338 -3.08 -8.53 5.82
CA VAL A 338 -3.32 -9.58 6.82
C VAL A 338 -3.02 -10.98 6.25
N GLY A 339 -3.20 -11.17 4.95
CA GLY A 339 -2.99 -12.47 4.30
C GLY A 339 -3.99 -12.78 3.20
N THR A 340 -4.17 -14.05 2.90
CA THR A 340 -5.01 -14.54 1.80
C THR A 340 -6.18 -15.37 2.33
N GLY A 341 -7.33 -15.29 1.64
CA GLY A 341 -8.50 -16.14 1.87
C GLY A 341 -9.43 -15.66 2.97
N ALA A 342 -10.47 -16.47 3.27
CA ALA A 342 -11.60 -16.07 4.11
C ALA A 342 -11.20 -15.73 5.56
N ALA A 343 -10.25 -16.46 6.16
CA ALA A 343 -9.78 -16.16 7.52
C ALA A 343 -9.08 -14.81 7.59
N ALA A 344 -8.23 -14.50 6.59
CA ALA A 344 -7.58 -13.20 6.47
C ALA A 344 -8.61 -12.08 6.22
N GLY A 345 -9.66 -12.36 5.44
CA GLY A 345 -10.75 -11.42 5.19
C GLY A 345 -11.52 -11.04 6.46
N ARG A 346 -11.79 -12.01 7.35
CA ARG A 346 -12.40 -11.72 8.67
C ARG A 346 -11.47 -10.88 9.53
N ALA A 347 -10.22 -11.30 9.66
CA ALA A 347 -9.21 -10.57 10.45
C ALA A 347 -8.96 -9.13 9.92
N ALA A 348 -8.96 -8.95 8.60
CA ALA A 348 -8.87 -7.62 7.98
C ALA A 348 -10.12 -6.76 8.28
N GLY A 349 -11.30 -7.36 8.23
CA GLY A 349 -12.56 -6.68 8.54
C GLY A 349 -12.68 -6.23 10.00
N ASP A 350 -12.04 -6.94 10.92
CA ASP A 350 -12.01 -6.61 12.35
C ASP A 350 -10.97 -5.52 12.69
N LEU A 351 -10.02 -5.27 11.77
CA LEU A 351 -8.93 -4.31 12.00
C LEU A 351 -9.32 -2.91 11.54
N HIS A 352 -9.77 -2.08 12.48
CA HIS A 352 -10.10 -0.66 12.28
C HIS A 352 -9.84 0.13 13.56
N ASP A 353 -8.57 0.18 13.96
CA ASP A 353 -8.15 0.63 15.27
C ASP A 353 -7.43 1.97 15.25
N ARG A 354 -7.60 2.73 16.33
CA ARG A 354 -6.78 3.90 16.62
C ARG A 354 -5.59 3.47 17.45
N ILE A 355 -4.40 3.52 16.85
CA ILE A 355 -3.15 3.09 17.46
C ILE A 355 -2.04 4.12 17.27
N GLY A 356 -0.97 4.00 18.06
CA GLY A 356 0.25 4.80 17.86
C GLY A 356 1.04 4.32 16.65
N PHE A 357 1.59 5.28 15.88
CA PHE A 357 2.50 5.03 14.77
C PHE A 357 3.86 5.64 15.07
N VAL A 358 4.90 4.84 14.95
CA VAL A 358 6.29 5.27 15.04
C VAL A 358 6.99 4.86 13.75
N VAL A 359 7.54 5.82 13.01
CA VAL A 359 8.34 5.54 11.82
C VAL A 359 9.80 5.37 12.19
N LEU A 360 10.47 4.40 11.56
CA LEU A 360 11.91 4.19 11.70
C LEU A 360 12.60 4.78 10.48
N ILE A 361 13.37 5.85 10.69
CA ILE A 361 14.11 6.56 9.64
C ILE A 361 15.55 6.05 9.65
N PRO A 362 16.11 5.65 8.48
CA PRO A 362 17.49 5.20 8.43
C PRO A 362 18.44 6.29 8.93
N LYS A 363 19.40 5.87 9.76
CA LYS A 363 20.49 6.74 10.18
C LYS A 363 21.40 7.04 9.00
N PRO A 364 22.04 8.21 8.94
CA PRO A 364 23.02 8.51 7.90
C PRO A 364 24.05 7.39 7.82
N ALA A 365 24.34 6.94 6.60
CA ALA A 365 25.43 6.03 6.35
C ALA A 365 26.70 6.74 6.84
N SER A 366 27.36 6.21 7.90
CA SER A 366 28.68 6.71 8.30
C SER A 366 29.56 6.61 7.06
N THR A 367 30.01 7.77 6.58
CA THR A 367 31.09 7.81 5.60
C THR A 367 32.23 6.97 6.18
N PRO A 368 32.78 5.99 5.47
CA PRO A 368 33.98 5.32 5.97
C PRO A 368 34.98 6.43 6.25
N ASP A 369 35.57 6.45 7.46
CA ASP A 369 36.72 7.27 7.80
C ASP A 369 37.81 6.96 6.75
N GLY A 370 37.70 7.66 5.62
CA GLY A 370 38.53 7.52 4.45
C GLY A 370 39.54 8.62 4.46
N ALA A 371 40.71 8.29 4.95
CA ALA A 371 41.96 8.91 4.52
C ALA A 371 42.03 10.46 4.60
N ALA A 372 42.25 10.93 5.80
CA ALA A 372 43.13 12.08 5.95
C ALA A 372 44.52 11.71 5.40
N LYS A 373 44.65 11.65 4.08
CA LYS A 373 45.95 11.75 3.42
C LYS A 373 46.34 13.22 3.47
N GLY A 374 47.27 13.52 4.40
CA GLY A 374 48.00 14.75 4.45
C GLY A 374 48.55 15.09 3.07
N ALA A 375 47.96 16.07 2.42
CA ALA A 375 48.62 16.80 1.36
C ALA A 375 49.59 17.79 2.04
N ALA A 376 50.84 17.37 2.17
CA ALA A 376 51.94 18.27 2.45
C ALA A 376 51.98 19.25 1.24
N ALA A 377 51.80 20.50 1.55
CA ALA A 377 52.03 21.57 0.54
C ALA A 377 53.50 21.55 0.13
N PRO A 378 53.82 21.67 -1.17
CA PRO A 378 55.21 21.91 -1.58
C PRO A 378 55.61 23.33 -1.22
N GLU A 379 56.68 23.42 -0.48
CA GLU A 379 57.42 24.64 -0.15
C GLU A 379 57.87 25.37 -1.42
N ALA A 380 57.43 26.58 -1.58
CA ALA A 380 57.82 27.43 -2.72
C ALA A 380 59.27 27.89 -2.53
N ALA A 381 60.18 27.34 -3.35
CA ALA A 381 61.53 27.83 -3.46
C ALA A 381 61.52 29.21 -4.15
N ALA A 382 61.94 30.22 -3.42
CA ALA A 382 62.26 31.52 -3.94
C ALA A 382 63.55 31.42 -4.79
N GLY A 383 63.44 31.75 -6.08
CA GLY A 383 64.56 31.92 -7.00
C GLY A 383 64.66 33.37 -7.43
N GLU A 384 65.77 33.98 -7.00
CA GLU A 384 66.16 35.33 -7.30
C GLU A 384 66.28 35.63 -8.81
N ALA A 385 65.79 36.77 -9.15
CA ALA A 385 66.12 37.42 -10.43
C ALA A 385 67.35 38.36 -10.31
N ARG A 386 68.25 38.27 -11.24
CA ARG A 386 69.04 39.40 -11.68
C ARG A 386 70.02 39.01 -12.81
N PRO A 387 70.46 39.95 -13.62
CA PRO A 387 70.02 41.31 -13.91
C PRO A 387 69.36 41.47 -15.29
#